data_6a5764c62eaf19a3e0f48e5096d50ed7
#
_entry.id   6a5764c62eaf19a3e0f48e5096d50ed7
#
_cell.length_a   1.000
_cell.length_b   1.000
_cell.length_c   1.000
_cell.angle_alpha   90.00
_cell.angle_beta   90.00
_cell.angle_gamma   90.00
#
_symmetry.space_group_name_H-M   'P 1'
#
loop_
_entity.id
_entity.type
_entity.pdbx_description
1 polymer ?
#
loop_
_entity_poly.entity_id
_entity_poly.type
_entity_poly.pdbx_seq_one_letter_code
_entity_poly.pdbx_strand_id
1 'polypeptide(L)'
;MDAITPSAVELKHVARRFITPTGEILSALEDFDLRIAPGEFFAIVGPTGCGKSTTLGLIAGLAKPQAGEVTLFDAPVDGVDRRVGFVFQQDAVFPWRNVLGNVMAGPLFRGVSKAKAEEMARDWINRVGLNGFEDHHPHQLSGGMRKRVALAQTFINNPQVLLMDEPFSSLDVQTRELMQEELLQLWALAKSAVLFVTHDLDEAILLADRVAVLTTRPARVKSVHTIDLPRPRNVATLRYDEKFIAIARKISDDLREEVLRARAEH
;
A
#
# COMPACT_ATOMS: atom_id res chain seq x y z
N MET A 1 -12.94 15.90 26.44
CA MET A 1 -12.69 14.47 26.19
C MET A 1 -12.81 14.31 24.69
N ASP A 2 -11.68 14.32 24.01
CA ASP A 2 -11.66 14.08 22.56
C ASP A 2 -12.17 12.67 22.30
N ALA A 3 -13.19 12.56 21.48
CA ALA A 3 -13.71 11.26 21.06
C ALA A 3 -12.54 10.47 20.42
N ILE A 4 -12.16 9.36 21.03
CA ILE A 4 -11.11 8.49 20.50
C ILE A 4 -11.64 8.00 19.15
N THR A 5 -11.20 8.62 18.07
CA THR A 5 -11.53 8.16 16.72
C THR A 5 -10.97 6.76 16.57
N PRO A 6 -11.75 5.74 16.18
CA PRO A 6 -11.24 4.39 16.04
C PRO A 6 -10.06 4.35 15.05
N SER A 7 -9.06 3.52 15.35
CA SER A 7 -7.88 3.34 14.52
C SER A 7 -7.90 1.96 13.86
N ALA A 8 -7.69 1.89 12.54
CA ALA A 8 -7.47 0.62 11.86
C ALA A 8 -6.01 0.19 11.97
N VAL A 9 -5.09 1.16 11.91
CA VAL A 9 -3.64 0.96 12.07
C VAL A 9 -3.10 2.08 12.92
N GLU A 10 -2.32 1.75 13.94
CA GLU A 10 -1.62 2.75 14.74
C GLU A 10 -0.19 2.29 15.05
N LEU A 11 0.76 3.20 14.86
CA LEU A 11 2.14 3.07 15.30
C LEU A 11 2.38 4.17 16.32
N LYS A 12 2.90 3.83 17.52
CA LYS A 12 3.22 4.77 18.61
C LYS A 12 4.66 4.64 19.00
N HIS A 13 5.43 5.74 18.86
CA HIS A 13 6.84 5.85 19.25
C HIS A 13 7.70 4.67 18.74
N VAL A 14 7.41 4.21 17.51
CA VAL A 14 8.02 3.01 16.95
C VAL A 14 9.47 3.30 16.56
N ALA A 15 10.37 2.40 17.00
CA ALA A 15 11.76 2.36 16.56
C ALA A 15 12.10 1.02 15.91
N ARG A 16 12.87 1.08 14.81
CA ARG A 16 13.40 -0.10 14.12
C ARG A 16 14.81 0.15 13.62
N ARG A 17 15.73 -0.76 13.99
CA ARG A 17 17.13 -0.73 13.59
C ARG A 17 17.51 -2.03 12.92
N PHE A 18 18.48 -1.97 12.04
CA PHE A 18 19.09 -3.11 11.38
C PHE A 18 20.58 -3.11 11.64
N ILE A 19 21.17 -4.30 11.62
CA ILE A 19 22.64 -4.45 11.64
C ILE A 19 23.06 -4.71 10.20
N THR A 20 23.94 -3.87 9.67
CA THR A 20 24.51 -4.05 8.33
C THR A 20 25.44 -5.25 8.29
N PRO A 21 25.77 -5.79 7.13
CA PRO A 21 26.79 -6.85 7.00
C PRO A 21 28.17 -6.44 7.57
N THR A 22 28.45 -5.14 7.65
CA THR A 22 29.68 -4.58 8.26
C THR A 22 29.60 -4.43 9.77
N GLY A 23 28.45 -4.77 10.39
CA GLY A 23 28.24 -4.66 11.85
C GLY A 23 27.77 -3.28 12.33
N GLU A 24 27.56 -2.33 11.44
CA GLU A 24 27.04 -1.02 11.77
C GLU A 24 25.54 -1.04 12.09
N ILE A 25 25.09 -0.21 13.02
CA ILE A 25 23.68 -0.07 13.36
C ILE A 25 23.04 0.98 12.45
N LEU A 26 22.10 0.55 11.60
CA LEU A 26 21.31 1.41 10.75
C LEU A 26 19.92 1.63 11.38
N SER A 27 19.63 2.84 11.83
CA SER A 27 18.29 3.21 12.32
C SER A 27 17.39 3.49 11.12
N ALA A 28 16.37 2.66 10.91
CA ALA A 28 15.41 2.84 9.83
C ALA A 28 14.22 3.72 10.26
N LEU A 29 13.68 3.47 11.46
CA LEU A 29 12.61 4.26 12.07
C LEU A 29 13.02 4.68 13.47
N GLU A 30 12.67 5.89 13.88
CA GLU A 30 12.89 6.41 15.21
C GLU A 30 11.78 7.35 15.62
N ASP A 31 11.16 7.07 16.76
CA ASP A 31 10.02 7.86 17.28
C ASP A 31 8.96 8.08 16.21
N PHE A 32 8.54 6.97 15.57
CA PHE A 32 7.68 6.99 14.41
C PHE A 32 6.24 6.81 14.83
N ASP A 33 5.43 7.85 14.60
CA ASP A 33 4.01 7.87 14.90
C ASP A 33 3.19 7.94 13.61
N LEU A 34 2.21 7.05 13.47
CA LEU A 34 1.29 7.03 12.33
C LEU A 34 -0.06 6.49 12.77
N ARG A 35 -1.14 7.09 12.27
CA ARG A 35 -2.49 6.63 12.52
C ARG A 35 -3.33 6.67 11.26
N ILE A 36 -4.03 5.55 10.97
CA ILE A 36 -4.92 5.37 9.83
C ILE A 36 -6.29 4.99 10.36
N ALA A 37 -7.32 5.70 9.94
CA ALA A 37 -8.70 5.41 10.32
C ALA A 37 -9.28 4.23 9.50
N PRO A 38 -10.32 3.54 10.00
CA PRO A 38 -11.04 2.55 9.22
C PRO A 38 -11.59 3.16 7.92
N GLY A 39 -11.37 2.48 6.79
CA GLY A 39 -11.82 2.92 5.48
C GLY A 39 -11.06 4.11 4.90
N GLU A 40 -10.00 4.59 5.54
CA GLU A 40 -9.16 5.69 5.05
C GLU A 40 -8.15 5.18 4.02
N PHE A 41 -7.95 5.93 2.94
CA PHE A 41 -6.84 5.72 2.02
C PHE A 41 -5.70 6.67 2.40
N PHE A 42 -4.67 6.15 3.03
CA PHE A 42 -3.52 6.90 3.53
C PHE A 42 -2.28 6.61 2.68
N ALA A 43 -1.59 7.63 2.20
CA ALA A 43 -0.35 7.45 1.45
C ALA A 43 0.87 7.93 2.23
N ILE A 44 2.00 7.30 1.97
CA ILE A 44 3.31 7.70 2.46
C ILE A 44 4.23 8.00 1.27
N VAL A 45 4.84 9.18 1.28
CA VAL A 45 5.90 9.59 0.36
C VAL A 45 7.17 9.93 1.13
N GLY A 46 8.32 9.76 0.50
CA GLY A 46 9.62 10.08 1.12
C GLY A 46 10.79 9.58 0.29
N PRO A 47 12.03 9.98 0.62
CA PRO A 47 13.23 9.57 -0.10
C PRO A 47 13.38 8.04 -0.19
N THR A 48 14.11 7.57 -1.20
CA THR A 48 14.42 6.15 -1.34
C THR A 48 15.20 5.67 -0.12
N GLY A 49 14.78 4.51 0.41
CA GLY A 49 15.44 3.90 1.56
C GLY A 49 15.16 4.56 2.90
N CYS A 50 14.25 5.55 3.02
CA CYS A 50 13.95 6.20 4.30
C CYS A 50 13.23 5.30 5.33
N GLY A 51 12.64 4.17 4.95
CA GLY A 51 11.95 3.27 5.90
C GLY A 51 10.51 2.92 5.54
N LYS A 52 10.01 3.32 4.35
CA LYS A 52 8.63 3.07 3.90
C LYS A 52 8.25 1.58 3.94
N SER A 53 9.04 0.72 3.30
CA SER A 53 8.79 -0.73 3.30
C SER A 53 9.00 -1.36 4.69
N THR A 54 9.84 -0.77 5.54
CA THR A 54 9.99 -1.18 6.96
C THR A 54 8.68 -0.94 7.71
N THR A 55 8.05 0.21 7.51
CA THR A 55 6.73 0.53 8.11
C THR A 55 5.68 -0.49 7.70
N LEU A 56 5.60 -0.82 6.39
CA LEU A 56 4.69 -1.86 5.90
C LEU A 56 4.97 -3.23 6.54
N GLY A 57 6.25 -3.61 6.66
CA GLY A 57 6.66 -4.88 7.26
C GLY A 57 6.28 -5.02 8.74
N LEU A 58 6.33 -3.92 9.50
CA LEU A 58 5.89 -3.89 10.89
C LEU A 58 4.38 -4.06 11.01
N ILE A 59 3.59 -3.35 10.19
CA ILE A 59 2.11 -3.45 10.19
C ILE A 59 1.67 -4.84 9.73
N ALA A 60 2.37 -5.43 8.76
CA ALA A 60 2.09 -6.79 8.27
C ALA A 60 2.46 -7.90 9.28
N GLY A 61 3.12 -7.55 10.39
CA GLY A 61 3.62 -8.53 11.36
C GLY A 61 4.80 -9.38 10.86
N LEU A 62 5.45 -8.96 9.77
CA LEU A 62 6.67 -9.61 9.22
C LEU A 62 7.92 -9.24 10.01
N ALA A 63 7.86 -8.17 10.78
CA ALA A 63 8.92 -7.72 11.68
C ALA A 63 8.30 -7.19 12.98
N LYS A 64 9.05 -7.23 14.07
CA LYS A 64 8.65 -6.63 15.35
C LYS A 64 9.38 -5.31 15.57
N PRO A 65 8.75 -4.28 16.16
CA PRO A 65 9.44 -3.06 16.57
C PRO A 65 10.43 -3.37 17.72
N GLN A 66 11.50 -2.58 17.85
CA GLN A 66 12.43 -2.66 18.99
C GLN A 66 12.02 -1.73 20.13
N ALA A 67 11.23 -0.70 19.83
CA ALA A 67 10.57 0.15 20.81
C ALA A 67 9.24 0.64 20.23
N GLY A 68 8.33 1.09 21.09
CA GLY A 68 7.00 1.51 20.70
C GLY A 68 6.06 0.34 20.46
N GLU A 69 4.91 0.64 19.91
CA GLU A 69 3.82 -0.32 19.69
C GLU A 69 3.21 -0.17 18.29
N VAL A 70 2.81 -1.31 17.71
CA VAL A 70 2.03 -1.36 16.47
C VAL A 70 0.73 -2.09 16.76
N THR A 71 -0.41 -1.46 16.45
CA THR A 71 -1.73 -2.05 16.66
C THR A 71 -2.55 -2.10 15.38
N LEU A 72 -3.41 -3.10 15.28
CA LEU A 72 -4.47 -3.23 14.27
C LEU A 72 -5.80 -3.33 14.99
N PHE A 73 -6.69 -2.34 14.77
CA PHE A 73 -7.97 -2.25 15.45
C PHE A 73 -7.82 -2.36 16.98
N ASP A 74 -6.92 -1.53 17.53
CA ASP A 74 -6.55 -1.44 18.95
C ASP A 74 -5.95 -2.75 19.56
N ALA A 75 -5.70 -3.79 18.76
CA ALA A 75 -5.01 -5.01 19.18
C ALA A 75 -3.54 -4.99 18.74
N PRO A 76 -2.57 -5.33 19.63
CA PRO A 76 -1.16 -5.42 19.26
C PRO A 76 -0.90 -6.40 18.11
N VAL A 77 0.02 -6.04 17.22
CA VAL A 77 0.46 -6.92 16.12
C VAL A 77 1.47 -7.93 16.66
N ASP A 78 1.08 -9.20 16.71
CA ASP A 78 1.95 -10.32 17.10
C ASP A 78 2.06 -11.37 15.98
N GLY A 79 2.65 -10.99 14.86
CA GLY A 79 2.78 -11.81 13.67
C GLY A 79 1.76 -11.46 12.58
N VAL A 80 1.67 -12.34 11.57
CA VAL A 80 0.83 -12.10 10.38
C VAL A 80 -0.64 -12.19 10.72
N ASP A 81 -1.39 -11.11 10.45
CA ASP A 81 -2.84 -11.04 10.68
C ASP A 81 -3.62 -11.31 9.37
N ARG A 82 -4.63 -12.19 9.44
CA ARG A 82 -5.47 -12.54 8.28
C ARG A 82 -6.34 -11.37 7.77
N ARG A 83 -6.50 -10.31 8.55
CA ARG A 83 -7.21 -9.09 8.16
C ARG A 83 -6.37 -8.19 7.25
N VAL A 84 -5.06 -8.43 7.16
CA VAL A 84 -4.12 -7.66 6.34
C VAL A 84 -3.94 -8.31 4.98
N GLY A 85 -4.15 -7.53 3.91
CA GLY A 85 -3.74 -7.84 2.54
C GLY A 85 -2.48 -7.07 2.20
N PHE A 86 -1.58 -7.68 1.42
CA PHE A 86 -0.34 -7.03 1.00
C PHE A 86 -0.17 -7.13 -0.52
N VAL A 87 0.01 -5.99 -1.18
CA VAL A 87 0.38 -5.88 -2.59
C VAL A 87 1.83 -5.41 -2.66
N PHE A 88 2.71 -6.30 -3.10
CA PHE A 88 4.15 -6.05 -3.18
C PHE A 88 4.52 -5.23 -4.42
N GLN A 89 5.67 -4.59 -4.38
CA GLN A 89 6.27 -3.89 -5.52
C GLN A 89 6.48 -4.85 -6.70
N GLN A 90 7.09 -6.00 -6.44
CA GLN A 90 7.16 -7.09 -7.42
C GLN A 90 5.89 -7.92 -7.36
N ASP A 91 5.44 -8.41 -8.52
CA ASP A 91 4.23 -9.23 -8.59
C ASP A 91 4.42 -10.53 -7.81
N ALA A 92 3.74 -10.65 -6.66
CA ALA A 92 3.78 -11.84 -5.81
C ALA A 92 2.82 -12.94 -6.32
N VAL A 93 2.76 -13.14 -7.64
CA VAL A 93 1.99 -14.22 -8.28
C VAL A 93 2.83 -15.48 -8.35
N PHE A 94 2.23 -16.63 -8.07
CA PHE A 94 2.90 -17.92 -8.13
C PHE A 94 3.16 -18.32 -9.58
N PRO A 95 4.43 -18.37 -10.04
CA PRO A 95 4.76 -18.62 -11.46
C PRO A 95 4.35 -20.01 -11.94
N TRP A 96 4.20 -20.98 -11.04
CA TRP A 96 3.77 -22.37 -11.33
C TRP A 96 2.24 -22.55 -11.32
N ARG A 97 1.47 -21.52 -11.07
CA ARG A 97 0.01 -21.53 -11.11
C ARG A 97 -0.50 -20.68 -12.26
N ASN A 98 -1.62 -21.05 -12.86
CA ASN A 98 -2.35 -20.21 -13.79
C ASN A 98 -3.08 -19.08 -13.03
N VAL A 99 -3.76 -18.18 -13.74
CA VAL A 99 -4.52 -17.04 -13.16
C VAL A 99 -5.53 -17.54 -12.14
N LEU A 100 -6.37 -18.52 -12.51
CA LEU A 100 -7.38 -19.09 -11.61
C LEU A 100 -6.75 -19.63 -10.33
N GLY A 101 -5.69 -20.43 -10.46
CA GLY A 101 -4.98 -21.03 -9.33
C GLY A 101 -4.29 -20.01 -8.43
N ASN A 102 -3.83 -18.86 -8.99
CA ASN A 102 -3.30 -17.75 -8.22
C ASN A 102 -4.37 -17.09 -7.38
N VAL A 103 -5.50 -16.73 -7.99
CA VAL A 103 -6.59 -16.04 -7.29
C VAL A 103 -7.23 -16.94 -6.24
N MET A 104 -7.38 -18.25 -6.50
CA MET A 104 -7.89 -19.23 -5.55
C MET A 104 -6.99 -19.45 -4.32
N ALA A 105 -5.70 -19.12 -4.41
CA ALA A 105 -4.71 -19.53 -3.41
C ALA A 105 -5.06 -19.08 -1.99
N GLY A 106 -5.43 -17.82 -1.81
CA GLY A 106 -5.79 -17.27 -0.50
C GLY A 106 -6.96 -17.99 0.16
N PRO A 107 -8.14 -18.09 -0.48
CA PRO A 107 -9.28 -18.86 0.02
C PRO A 107 -8.93 -20.32 0.37
N LEU A 108 -8.17 -21.01 -0.49
CA LEU A 108 -7.76 -22.40 -0.23
C LEU A 108 -6.88 -22.51 1.02
N PHE A 109 -5.91 -21.61 1.20
CA PHE A 109 -5.05 -21.58 2.40
C PHE A 109 -5.85 -21.23 3.69
N ARG A 110 -7.01 -20.61 3.53
CA ARG A 110 -7.95 -20.32 4.62
C ARG A 110 -8.95 -21.45 4.88
N GLY A 111 -8.88 -22.58 4.16
CA GLY A 111 -9.72 -23.74 4.32
C GLY A 111 -11.07 -23.66 3.59
N VAL A 112 -11.25 -22.71 2.67
CA VAL A 112 -12.45 -22.66 1.81
C VAL A 112 -12.42 -23.85 0.85
N SER A 113 -13.57 -24.50 0.63
CA SER A 113 -13.68 -25.63 -0.31
C SER A 113 -13.25 -25.20 -1.74
N LYS A 114 -12.70 -26.16 -2.50
CA LYS A 114 -12.20 -25.89 -3.87
C LYS A 114 -13.30 -25.29 -4.75
N ALA A 115 -14.51 -25.86 -4.72
CA ALA A 115 -15.63 -25.39 -5.52
C ALA A 115 -16.01 -23.94 -5.18
N LYS A 116 -16.07 -23.58 -3.87
CA LYS A 116 -16.36 -22.21 -3.46
C LYS A 116 -15.22 -21.24 -3.76
N ALA A 117 -13.96 -21.68 -3.58
CA ALA A 117 -12.80 -20.87 -3.94
C ALA A 117 -12.75 -20.58 -5.44
N GLU A 118 -13.13 -21.55 -6.28
CA GLU A 118 -13.21 -21.37 -7.74
C GLU A 118 -14.33 -20.38 -8.12
N GLU A 119 -15.52 -20.50 -7.56
CA GLU A 119 -16.61 -19.55 -7.77
C GLU A 119 -16.19 -18.12 -7.43
N MET A 120 -15.60 -17.92 -6.23
CA MET A 120 -15.09 -16.61 -5.80
C MET A 120 -14.00 -16.09 -6.75
N ALA A 121 -13.09 -16.94 -7.17
CA ALA A 121 -11.98 -16.54 -8.03
C ALA A 121 -12.46 -16.11 -9.42
N ARG A 122 -13.43 -16.82 -10.02
CA ARG A 122 -14.01 -16.41 -11.30
C ARG A 122 -14.71 -15.07 -11.23
N ASP A 123 -15.42 -14.77 -10.12
CA ASP A 123 -16.01 -13.45 -9.90
C ASP A 123 -14.93 -12.36 -9.82
N TRP A 124 -13.84 -12.59 -9.08
CA TRP A 124 -12.73 -11.63 -8.99
C TRP A 124 -11.97 -11.45 -10.31
N ILE A 125 -11.74 -12.53 -11.07
CA ILE A 125 -11.13 -12.49 -12.40
C ILE A 125 -11.99 -11.63 -13.35
N ASN A 126 -13.31 -11.78 -13.28
CA ASN A 126 -14.23 -10.92 -14.02
C ASN A 126 -14.13 -9.45 -13.62
N ARG A 127 -14.13 -9.16 -12.31
CA ARG A 127 -14.04 -7.78 -11.77
C ARG A 127 -12.77 -7.04 -12.21
N VAL A 128 -11.66 -7.76 -12.33
CA VAL A 128 -10.38 -7.19 -12.78
C VAL A 128 -10.18 -7.29 -14.31
N GLY A 129 -11.22 -7.66 -15.07
CA GLY A 129 -11.18 -7.69 -16.53
C GLY A 129 -10.23 -8.74 -17.13
N LEU A 130 -10.09 -9.90 -16.48
CA LEU A 130 -9.23 -11.00 -16.92
C LEU A 130 -10.01 -12.23 -17.40
N ASN A 131 -11.29 -12.06 -17.83
CA ASN A 131 -12.08 -13.13 -18.41
C ASN A 131 -11.40 -13.70 -19.66
N GLY A 132 -11.36 -15.03 -19.75
CA GLY A 132 -10.71 -15.77 -20.86
C GLY A 132 -9.20 -15.99 -20.64
N PHE A 133 -8.63 -15.48 -19.52
CA PHE A 133 -7.22 -15.68 -19.17
C PHE A 133 -7.02 -16.63 -17.97
N GLU A 134 -8.08 -17.31 -17.52
CA GLU A 134 -8.09 -18.17 -16.33
C GLU A 134 -6.98 -19.22 -16.33
N ASP A 135 -6.72 -19.81 -17.51
CA ASP A 135 -5.75 -20.88 -17.69
C ASP A 135 -4.34 -20.41 -18.05
N HIS A 136 -4.15 -19.09 -18.26
CA HIS A 136 -2.84 -18.52 -18.59
C HIS A 136 -1.93 -18.48 -17.36
N HIS A 137 -0.64 -18.75 -17.57
CA HIS A 137 0.39 -18.61 -16.55
C HIS A 137 0.98 -17.19 -16.53
N PRO A 138 1.58 -16.71 -15.41
CA PRO A 138 2.12 -15.37 -15.27
C PRO A 138 3.08 -14.94 -16.39
N HIS A 139 3.90 -15.85 -16.93
CA HIS A 139 4.82 -15.57 -18.03
C HIS A 139 4.14 -15.28 -19.38
N GLN A 140 2.85 -15.61 -19.51
CA GLN A 140 2.04 -15.37 -20.71
C GLN A 140 1.25 -14.05 -20.61
N LEU A 141 1.37 -13.32 -19.48
CA LEU A 141 0.61 -12.11 -19.19
C LEU A 141 1.48 -10.87 -19.35
N SER A 142 0.86 -9.74 -19.74
CA SER A 142 1.50 -8.43 -19.65
C SER A 142 1.74 -8.00 -18.20
N GLY A 143 2.57 -6.97 -17.96
CA GLY A 143 2.81 -6.42 -16.62
C GLY A 143 1.52 -5.97 -15.94
N GLY A 144 0.66 -5.23 -16.66
CA GLY A 144 -0.64 -4.80 -16.14
C GLY A 144 -1.57 -5.97 -15.80
N MET A 145 -1.60 -7.02 -16.65
CA MET A 145 -2.40 -8.22 -16.36
C MET A 145 -1.90 -8.95 -15.10
N ARG A 146 -0.58 -9.10 -14.92
CA ARG A 146 -0.03 -9.69 -13.68
C ARG A 146 -0.41 -8.86 -12.45
N LYS A 147 -0.39 -7.53 -12.56
CA LYS A 147 -0.81 -6.65 -11.46
C LYS A 147 -2.29 -6.84 -11.12
N ARG A 148 -3.17 -6.99 -12.12
CA ARG A 148 -4.59 -7.33 -11.92
C ARG A 148 -4.78 -8.67 -11.22
N VAL A 149 -3.98 -9.69 -11.57
CA VAL A 149 -3.98 -10.97 -10.83
C VAL A 149 -3.59 -10.77 -9.37
N ALA A 150 -2.53 -9.99 -9.09
CA ALA A 150 -2.08 -9.71 -7.73
C ALA A 150 -3.15 -8.94 -6.90
N LEU A 151 -3.86 -8.00 -7.53
CA LEU A 151 -5.00 -7.32 -6.89
C LEU A 151 -6.13 -8.30 -6.60
N ALA A 152 -6.57 -9.10 -7.57
CA ALA A 152 -7.63 -10.10 -7.38
C ALA A 152 -7.26 -11.11 -6.27
N GLN A 153 -6.00 -11.60 -6.27
CA GLN A 153 -5.46 -12.51 -5.25
C GLN A 153 -5.50 -11.91 -3.84
N THR A 154 -5.34 -10.59 -3.73
CA THR A 154 -5.37 -9.90 -2.44
C THR A 154 -6.80 -9.59 -2.00
N PHE A 155 -7.59 -8.97 -2.88
CA PHE A 155 -8.95 -8.53 -2.57
C PHE A 155 -9.95 -9.68 -2.35
N ILE A 156 -9.78 -10.85 -2.96
CA ILE A 156 -10.62 -12.03 -2.74
C ILE A 156 -10.68 -12.47 -1.28
N ASN A 157 -9.66 -12.11 -0.50
CA ASN A 157 -9.56 -12.40 0.93
C ASN A 157 -10.30 -11.39 1.82
N ASN A 158 -10.95 -10.39 1.23
CA ASN A 158 -11.67 -9.31 1.91
C ASN A 158 -10.85 -8.68 3.05
N PRO A 159 -9.66 -8.11 2.76
CA PRO A 159 -8.80 -7.54 3.79
C PRO A 159 -9.45 -6.30 4.40
N GLN A 160 -9.31 -6.13 5.73
CA GLN A 160 -9.73 -4.92 6.44
C GLN A 160 -8.65 -3.82 6.37
N VAL A 161 -7.39 -4.22 6.26
CA VAL A 161 -6.24 -3.36 6.03
C VAL A 161 -5.52 -3.81 4.76
N LEU A 162 -5.23 -2.88 3.87
CA LEU A 162 -4.52 -3.14 2.62
C LEU A 162 -3.20 -2.36 2.62
N LEU A 163 -2.10 -3.09 2.57
CA LEU A 163 -0.75 -2.55 2.48
C LEU A 163 -0.28 -2.65 1.03
N MET A 164 0.25 -1.55 0.49
CA MET A 164 0.71 -1.49 -0.90
C MET A 164 2.10 -0.85 -0.96
N ASP A 165 3.08 -1.59 -1.46
CA ASP A 165 4.47 -1.13 -1.63
C ASP A 165 4.75 -0.84 -3.10
N GLU A 166 4.73 0.43 -3.49
CA GLU A 166 4.98 0.94 -4.85
C GLU A 166 4.31 0.10 -5.98
N PRO A 167 3.00 -0.19 -5.88
CA PRO A 167 2.36 -1.23 -6.70
C PRO A 167 2.38 -0.93 -8.20
N PHE A 168 2.57 0.32 -8.60
CA PHE A 168 2.48 0.75 -10.00
C PHE A 168 3.82 1.21 -10.59
N SER A 169 4.92 1.14 -9.84
CA SER A 169 6.24 1.66 -10.24
C SER A 169 6.80 1.06 -11.53
N SER A 170 6.43 -0.18 -11.87
CA SER A 170 6.92 -0.89 -13.06
C SER A 170 6.03 -0.75 -14.29
N LEU A 171 4.92 0.01 -14.20
CA LEU A 171 3.96 0.18 -15.29
C LEU A 171 4.26 1.43 -16.13
N ASP A 172 3.95 1.35 -17.43
CA ASP A 172 3.89 2.54 -18.28
C ASP A 172 2.78 3.50 -17.86
N VAL A 173 2.85 4.75 -18.32
CA VAL A 173 1.95 5.82 -17.87
C VAL A 173 0.48 5.48 -18.09
N GLN A 174 0.11 4.97 -19.28
CA GLN A 174 -1.29 4.71 -19.61
C GLN A 174 -1.85 3.53 -18.82
N THR A 175 -1.09 2.44 -18.72
CA THR A 175 -1.45 1.27 -17.90
C THR A 175 -1.56 1.65 -16.43
N ARG A 176 -0.68 2.53 -15.93
CA ARG A 176 -0.71 3.01 -14.55
C ARG A 176 -2.00 3.78 -14.23
N GLU A 177 -2.40 4.71 -15.10
CA GLU A 177 -3.65 5.48 -14.92
C GLU A 177 -4.87 4.56 -14.85
N LEU A 178 -4.97 3.59 -15.76
CA LEU A 178 -6.06 2.60 -15.75
C LEU A 178 -6.05 1.77 -14.45
N MET A 179 -4.89 1.33 -13.97
CA MET A 179 -4.76 0.56 -12.74
C MET A 179 -5.10 1.37 -11.48
N GLN A 180 -4.81 2.67 -11.48
CA GLN A 180 -5.21 3.58 -10.41
C GLN A 180 -6.72 3.75 -10.34
N GLU A 181 -7.39 3.91 -11.48
CA GLU A 181 -8.86 3.97 -11.56
C GLU A 181 -9.50 2.67 -11.08
N GLU A 182 -8.99 1.52 -11.54
CA GLU A 182 -9.46 0.20 -11.10
C GLU A 182 -9.27 0.01 -9.59
N LEU A 183 -8.11 0.41 -9.04
CA LEU A 183 -7.86 0.33 -7.60
C LEU A 183 -8.88 1.17 -6.82
N LEU A 184 -9.18 2.39 -7.25
CA LEU A 184 -10.17 3.24 -6.60
C LEU A 184 -11.57 2.61 -6.62
N GLN A 185 -11.96 1.97 -7.73
CA GLN A 185 -13.25 1.27 -7.84
C GLN A 185 -13.30 0.07 -6.89
N LEU A 186 -12.27 -0.76 -6.86
CA LEU A 186 -12.18 -1.93 -5.97
C LEU A 186 -12.18 -1.51 -4.49
N TRP A 187 -11.42 -0.46 -4.15
CA TRP A 187 -11.37 0.06 -2.80
C TRP A 187 -12.71 0.64 -2.34
N ALA A 188 -13.43 1.36 -3.22
CA ALA A 188 -14.76 1.90 -2.91
C ALA A 188 -15.77 0.82 -2.51
N LEU A 189 -15.63 -0.40 -3.06
CA LEU A 189 -16.44 -1.56 -2.70
C LEU A 189 -15.99 -2.21 -1.39
N ALA A 190 -14.67 -2.35 -1.19
CA ALA A 190 -14.10 -3.05 -0.04
C ALA A 190 -14.08 -2.21 1.24
N LYS A 191 -13.92 -0.89 1.11
CA LYS A 191 -13.77 0.08 2.24
C LYS A 191 -12.67 -0.31 3.24
N SER A 192 -11.63 -0.98 2.77
CA SER A 192 -10.45 -1.30 3.58
C SER A 192 -9.72 -0.02 3.98
N ALA A 193 -9.09 -0.01 5.16
CA ALA A 193 -8.07 0.99 5.46
C ALA A 193 -6.85 0.68 4.59
N VAL A 194 -6.30 1.67 3.90
CA VAL A 194 -5.18 1.49 2.98
C VAL A 194 -3.95 2.25 3.47
N LEU A 195 -2.80 1.60 3.49
CA LEU A 195 -1.50 2.25 3.53
C LEU A 195 -0.79 2.04 2.19
N PHE A 196 -0.68 3.11 1.44
CA PHE A 196 -0.10 3.14 0.10
C PHE A 196 1.27 3.83 0.14
N VAL A 197 2.30 3.10 -0.20
CA VAL A 197 3.67 3.62 -0.32
C VAL A 197 3.97 3.87 -1.78
N THR A 198 4.43 5.08 -2.10
CA THR A 198 4.89 5.45 -3.43
C THR A 198 5.99 6.51 -3.36
N HIS A 199 6.77 6.63 -4.41
CA HIS A 199 7.67 7.76 -4.64
C HIS A 199 7.07 8.78 -5.62
N ASP A 200 5.90 8.49 -6.20
CA ASP A 200 5.17 9.36 -7.12
C ASP A 200 4.16 10.20 -6.33
N LEU A 201 4.38 11.52 -6.32
CA LEU A 201 3.53 12.45 -5.59
C LEU A 201 2.12 12.55 -6.18
N ASP A 202 2.01 12.47 -7.50
CA ASP A 202 0.72 12.53 -8.17
C ASP A 202 -0.13 11.32 -7.79
N GLU A 203 0.45 10.11 -7.76
CA GLU A 203 -0.23 8.91 -7.26
C GLU A 203 -0.77 9.10 -5.83
N ALA A 204 0.08 9.61 -4.93
CA ALA A 204 -0.31 9.82 -3.55
C ALA A 204 -1.52 10.76 -3.43
N ILE A 205 -1.52 11.87 -4.17
CA ILE A 205 -2.61 12.87 -4.14
C ILE A 205 -3.86 12.34 -4.84
N LEU A 206 -3.71 11.65 -5.98
CA LEU A 206 -4.83 11.09 -6.72
C LEU A 206 -5.61 10.05 -5.92
N LEU A 207 -4.91 9.22 -5.14
CA LEU A 207 -5.49 8.06 -4.48
C LEU A 207 -5.89 8.34 -3.02
N ALA A 208 -5.07 9.07 -2.25
CA ALA A 208 -5.19 9.12 -0.81
C ALA A 208 -6.13 10.22 -0.29
N ASP A 209 -6.67 10.00 0.91
CA ASP A 209 -7.40 11.01 1.70
C ASP A 209 -6.42 11.86 2.53
N ARG A 210 -5.28 11.25 2.93
CA ARG A 210 -4.17 11.94 3.58
C ARG A 210 -2.84 11.41 3.05
N VAL A 211 -1.83 12.30 2.99
CA VAL A 211 -0.47 11.99 2.57
C VAL A 211 0.51 12.38 3.67
N ALA A 212 1.33 11.45 4.15
CA ALA A 212 2.44 11.74 5.03
C ALA A 212 3.75 11.86 4.23
N VAL A 213 4.52 12.89 4.56
CA VAL A 213 5.90 13.05 4.09
C VAL A 213 6.83 12.53 5.18
N LEU A 214 7.72 11.60 4.82
CA LEU A 214 8.73 11.08 5.74
C LEU A 214 10.04 11.83 5.60
N THR A 215 10.75 11.96 6.73
CA THR A 215 12.14 12.44 6.73
C THR A 215 13.07 11.41 6.08
N THR A 216 14.30 11.83 5.76
CA THR A 216 15.40 10.89 5.51
C THR A 216 15.68 10.03 6.75
N ARG A 217 16.61 9.06 6.67
CA ARG A 217 16.92 8.16 7.79
C ARG A 217 17.53 8.89 8.98
N PRO A 218 17.11 8.53 10.21
CA PRO A 218 16.00 7.66 10.60
C PRO A 218 14.64 8.30 10.26
N ALA A 219 13.72 7.51 9.67
CA ALA A 219 12.44 8.04 9.28
C ALA A 219 11.59 8.45 10.48
N ARG A 220 11.00 9.63 10.34
CA ARG A 220 9.92 10.19 11.17
C ARG A 220 8.85 10.75 10.26
N VAL A 221 7.64 10.91 10.73
CA VAL A 221 6.62 11.65 9.99
C VAL A 221 6.92 13.14 10.12
N LYS A 222 7.32 13.77 9.00
CA LYS A 222 7.63 15.21 8.93
C LYS A 222 6.35 16.04 8.92
N SER A 223 5.42 15.68 8.07
CA SER A 223 4.13 16.36 7.91
C SER A 223 3.06 15.40 7.42
N VAL A 224 1.79 15.74 7.67
CA VAL A 224 0.63 15.03 7.14
C VAL A 224 -0.31 16.04 6.49
N HIS A 225 -0.63 15.82 5.23
CA HIS A 225 -1.49 16.68 4.43
C HIS A 225 -2.83 16.01 4.18
N THR A 226 -3.92 16.68 4.46
CA THR A 226 -5.26 16.24 4.06
C THR A 226 -5.50 16.62 2.61
N ILE A 227 -6.00 15.67 1.84
CA ILE A 227 -6.29 15.83 0.41
C ILE A 227 -7.76 16.14 0.24
N ASP A 228 -8.09 17.44 0.29
CA ASP A 228 -9.47 17.95 0.13
C ASP A 228 -9.86 17.98 -1.36
N LEU A 229 -9.95 16.80 -1.97
CA LEU A 229 -10.42 16.59 -3.33
C LEU A 229 -11.62 15.64 -3.31
N PRO A 230 -12.73 15.98 -4.01
CA PRO A 230 -13.95 15.18 -3.96
C PRO A 230 -13.75 13.77 -4.54
N ARG A 231 -14.57 12.84 -4.07
CA ARG A 231 -14.70 11.47 -4.65
C ARG A 231 -16.07 11.32 -5.34
N PRO A 232 -16.22 10.54 -6.42
CA PRO A 232 -15.16 9.76 -7.09
C PRO A 232 -14.15 10.64 -7.84
N ARG A 233 -12.89 10.24 -7.83
CA ARG A 233 -11.80 10.96 -8.50
C ARG A 233 -11.60 10.43 -9.92
N ASN A 234 -11.56 11.32 -10.89
CA ASN A 234 -11.17 10.99 -12.25
C ASN A 234 -9.66 11.21 -12.39
N VAL A 235 -8.91 10.10 -12.50
CA VAL A 235 -7.44 10.11 -12.54
C VAL A 235 -6.90 10.91 -13.73
N ALA A 236 -7.56 10.80 -14.89
CA ALA A 236 -7.10 11.46 -16.13
C ALA A 236 -7.20 12.98 -16.09
N THR A 237 -8.17 13.56 -15.37
CA THR A 237 -8.44 15.00 -15.40
C THR A 237 -8.04 15.73 -14.12
N LEU A 238 -8.03 15.04 -12.97
CA LEU A 238 -7.84 15.66 -11.66
C LEU A 238 -6.47 16.35 -11.51
N ARG A 239 -5.45 15.85 -12.18
CA ARG A 239 -4.09 16.46 -12.16
C ARG A 239 -4.02 17.87 -12.76
N TYR A 240 -5.04 18.30 -13.51
CA TYR A 240 -5.15 19.65 -14.07
C TYR A 240 -5.99 20.59 -13.21
N ASP A 241 -6.56 20.09 -12.11
CA ASP A 241 -7.34 20.90 -11.15
C ASP A 241 -6.43 21.83 -10.35
N GLU A 242 -6.85 23.09 -10.18
CA GLU A 242 -6.07 24.10 -9.44
C GLU A 242 -5.81 23.68 -7.98
N LYS A 243 -6.79 23.04 -7.32
CA LYS A 243 -6.62 22.53 -5.95
C LYS A 243 -5.59 21.40 -5.92
N PHE A 244 -5.60 20.49 -6.90
CA PHE A 244 -4.60 19.45 -7.01
C PHE A 244 -3.20 20.04 -7.11
N ILE A 245 -3.01 21.02 -8.02
CA ILE A 245 -1.71 21.70 -8.24
C ILE A 245 -1.24 22.41 -6.95
N ALA A 246 -2.15 23.06 -6.24
CA ALA A 246 -1.83 23.73 -4.99
C ALA A 246 -1.39 22.75 -3.89
N ILE A 247 -2.08 21.61 -3.76
CA ILE A 247 -1.74 20.53 -2.82
C ILE A 247 -0.38 19.91 -3.21
N ALA A 248 -0.20 19.58 -4.49
CA ALA A 248 1.04 18.99 -5.00
C ALA A 248 2.26 19.87 -4.73
N ARG A 249 2.14 21.18 -4.95
CA ARG A 249 3.20 22.15 -4.65
C ARG A 249 3.58 22.12 -3.17
N LYS A 250 2.59 22.16 -2.28
CA LYS A 250 2.79 22.16 -0.82
C LYS A 250 3.52 20.91 -0.31
N ILE A 251 3.11 19.73 -0.80
CA ILE A 251 3.75 18.46 -0.41
C ILE A 251 5.13 18.34 -1.05
N SER A 252 5.29 18.81 -2.31
CA SER A 252 6.57 18.82 -3.02
C SER A 252 7.62 19.66 -2.28
N ASP A 253 7.25 20.80 -1.71
CA ASP A 253 8.17 21.66 -0.94
C ASP A 253 8.70 20.91 0.29
N ASP A 254 7.82 20.24 1.06
CA ASP A 254 8.22 19.42 2.20
C ASP A 254 9.13 18.26 1.79
N LEU A 255 8.79 17.57 0.69
CA LEU A 255 9.57 16.43 0.19
C LEU A 255 10.95 16.85 -0.33
N ARG A 256 11.02 17.99 -1.00
CA ARG A 256 12.27 18.52 -1.59
C ARG A 256 13.35 18.74 -0.53
N GLU A 257 12.99 19.28 0.63
CA GLU A 257 13.93 19.45 1.73
C GLU A 257 14.56 18.11 2.14
N GLU A 258 13.75 17.06 2.27
CA GLU A 258 14.21 15.74 2.68
C GLU A 258 15.07 15.06 1.61
N VAL A 259 14.71 15.23 0.33
CA VAL A 259 15.54 14.73 -0.79
C VAL A 259 16.90 15.42 -0.83
N LEU A 260 16.95 16.75 -0.57
CA LEU A 260 18.22 17.49 -0.52
C LEU A 260 19.07 17.05 0.67
N ARG A 261 18.49 16.83 1.85
CA ARG A 261 19.18 16.29 3.01
C ARG A 261 19.74 14.89 2.75
N ALA A 262 18.94 13.99 2.19
CA ALA A 262 19.38 12.65 1.83
C ALA A 262 20.57 12.65 0.84
N ARG A 263 20.65 13.61 -0.08
CA ARG A 263 21.79 13.76 -1.00
C ARG A 263 23.04 14.31 -0.34
N ALA A 264 22.91 15.09 0.70
CA ALA A 264 24.05 15.66 1.43
C ALA A 264 24.71 14.66 2.40
N GLU A 265 24.00 13.57 2.76
CA GLU A 265 24.48 12.50 3.65
C GLU A 265 25.20 11.36 2.88
N HIS A 266 25.22 11.41 1.54
CA HIS A 266 25.92 10.48 0.64
C HIS A 266 27.08 11.16 -0.08
#